data_efc61ef362982877be295bdb78850041
#
_entry.id   efc61ef362982877be295bdb78850041
#
_cell.length_a   1.000
_cell.length_b   1.000
_cell.length_c   1.000
_cell.angle_alpha   90.00
_cell.angle_beta   90.00
_cell.angle_gamma   90.00
#
_symmetry.space_group_name_H-M   'P 1'
#
loop_
_entity.id
_entity.type
_entity.pdbx_description
1 polymer ?
#
loop_
_entity_poly.entity_id
_entity_poly.type
_entity_poly.pdbx_seq_one_letter_code
_entity_poly.pdbx_strand_id
1 'polypeptide(L)'
;MSDIEQFSDLVGDVYDAALDPALWPGVFMKACSFIGASAATLASHDMVQRGTTVFYNWGFTPGYEKIYTEGCCKINPFFPTAIFFDLEAVYAPVPECVPRDEFCRSRFAREWVAPQGFIDTLVSNLEKSAISCAGFWVFRRFNEGFADDEMRRRFALVVPHVRRALAIGQVIDLTKIEAAALADSLDTLPAGMFLVDASGRIVHANKSGHIMVAEADVLRAAGGRLAAVDLTANQALLDSFASAADGDAAVGRKGIAVRLKSSGGERYVANVLPLTSGARRKAGISYRAVATVFVHRAALDLPSPPEAIVSEFKLTPRELRVMFAIVEVGGVPDVAEVLGISAETVKTHLGRLFEKTHTSRQADLVKLVAEFSTPLLR
;
A
#
# COMPACT_ATOMS: atom_id res chain seq x y z
N MET A 1 -7.98 3.44 42.29
CA MET A 1 -6.69 3.27 41.55
C MET A 1 -5.74 4.38 41.98
N SER A 2 -4.48 4.07 42.24
CA SER A 2 -3.46 5.08 42.49
C SER A 2 -3.16 5.85 41.18
N ASP A 3 -2.60 7.06 41.27
CA ASP A 3 -2.16 7.85 40.09
C ASP A 3 -1.17 7.04 39.21
N ILE A 4 -0.34 6.20 39.82
CA ILE A 4 0.62 5.34 39.11
C ILE A 4 -0.09 4.25 38.31
N GLU A 5 -1.11 3.60 38.87
CA GLU A 5 -1.90 2.58 38.17
C GLU A 5 -2.67 3.20 36.99
N GLN A 6 -3.30 4.38 37.19
CA GLN A 6 -4.00 5.10 36.13
C GLN A 6 -3.06 5.49 34.99
N PHE A 7 -1.85 5.96 35.31
CA PHE A 7 -0.84 6.31 34.32
C PHE A 7 -0.34 5.08 33.56
N SER A 8 -0.07 3.98 34.27
CA SER A 8 0.39 2.73 33.64
C SER A 8 -0.65 2.18 32.67
N ASP A 9 -1.92 2.13 33.06
CA ASP A 9 -3.02 1.68 32.18
C ASP A 9 -3.17 2.59 30.96
N LEU A 10 -3.11 3.92 31.18
CA LEU A 10 -3.17 4.89 30.08
C LEU A 10 -2.01 4.69 29.07
N VAL A 11 -0.80 4.46 29.56
CA VAL A 11 0.35 4.20 28.69
C VAL A 11 0.15 2.91 27.87
N GLY A 12 -0.41 1.86 28.46
CA GLY A 12 -0.80 0.64 27.75
C GLY A 12 -1.76 0.95 26.60
N ASP A 13 -2.87 1.64 26.91
CA ASP A 13 -3.88 2.04 25.90
C ASP A 13 -3.29 2.92 24.78
N VAL A 14 -2.34 3.81 25.09
CA VAL A 14 -1.66 4.66 24.10
C VAL A 14 -0.88 3.82 23.10
N TYR A 15 -0.18 2.77 23.55
CA TYR A 15 0.54 1.88 22.64
C TYR A 15 -0.36 0.91 21.89
N ASP A 16 -1.48 0.48 22.47
CA ASP A 16 -2.50 -0.30 21.77
C ASP A 16 -3.13 0.54 20.64
N ALA A 17 -3.36 1.82 20.86
CA ALA A 17 -3.86 2.75 19.83
C ALA A 17 -2.86 3.00 18.69
N ALA A 18 -1.57 2.77 18.89
CA ALA A 18 -0.59 2.77 17.81
C ALA A 18 -0.78 1.60 16.84
N LEU A 19 -1.33 0.48 17.30
CA LEU A 19 -1.62 -0.72 16.52
C LEU A 19 -3.03 -0.69 15.92
N ASP A 20 -3.99 -0.14 16.67
CA ASP A 20 -5.39 0.03 16.27
C ASP A 20 -5.84 1.50 16.44
N PRO A 21 -5.82 2.31 15.37
CA PRO A 21 -6.19 3.72 15.42
C PRO A 21 -7.62 4.00 15.93
N ALA A 22 -8.53 3.04 15.89
CA ALA A 22 -9.89 3.21 16.38
C ALA A 22 -9.96 3.40 17.91
N LEU A 23 -8.89 3.07 18.63
CA LEU A 23 -8.81 3.20 20.11
C LEU A 23 -8.52 4.64 20.58
N TRP A 24 -8.01 5.54 19.71
CA TRP A 24 -7.61 6.90 20.11
C TRP A 24 -8.68 7.71 20.87
N PRO A 25 -9.98 7.70 20.48
CA PRO A 25 -11.00 8.43 21.26
C PRO A 25 -11.11 7.95 22.72
N GLY A 26 -10.98 6.63 22.94
CA GLY A 26 -10.97 6.06 24.30
C GLY A 26 -9.71 6.44 25.09
N VAL A 27 -8.55 6.48 24.42
CA VAL A 27 -7.29 6.96 25.00
C VAL A 27 -7.42 8.42 25.44
N PHE A 28 -8.01 9.29 24.61
CA PHE A 28 -8.18 10.70 24.96
C PHE A 28 -9.14 10.91 26.12
N MET A 29 -10.20 10.13 26.22
CA MET A 29 -11.08 10.16 27.38
C MET A 29 -10.32 9.87 28.68
N LYS A 30 -9.49 8.80 28.70
CA LYS A 30 -8.67 8.43 29.85
C LYS A 30 -7.57 9.45 30.11
N ALA A 31 -6.89 9.93 29.06
CA ALA A 31 -5.86 10.97 29.16
C ALA A 31 -6.43 12.26 29.73
N CYS A 32 -7.59 12.73 29.28
CA CYS A 32 -8.27 13.89 29.83
C CYS A 32 -8.60 13.70 31.32
N SER A 33 -9.10 12.54 31.71
CA SER A 33 -9.37 12.21 33.12
C SER A 33 -8.11 12.24 33.98
N PHE A 34 -6.99 11.69 33.49
CA PHE A 34 -5.70 11.69 34.20
C PHE A 34 -5.09 13.09 34.29
N ILE A 35 -5.11 13.84 33.20
CA ILE A 35 -4.48 15.17 33.11
C ILE A 35 -5.31 16.23 33.81
N GLY A 36 -6.63 16.06 33.90
CA GLY A 36 -7.57 17.08 34.38
C GLY A 36 -8.06 18.00 33.25
N ALA A 37 -8.30 17.46 32.06
CA ALA A 37 -8.80 18.15 30.89
C ALA A 37 -10.19 17.69 30.50
N SER A 38 -10.92 18.50 29.71
CA SER A 38 -12.26 18.22 29.20
C SER A 38 -12.31 17.82 27.73
N ALA A 39 -11.26 18.10 26.98
CA ALA A 39 -11.14 17.74 25.57
C ALA A 39 -9.68 17.58 25.17
N ALA A 40 -9.44 16.75 24.15
CA ALA A 40 -8.12 16.52 23.61
C ALA A 40 -8.18 16.34 22.09
N THR A 41 -7.09 16.77 21.40
CA THR A 41 -6.95 16.56 19.96
C THR A 41 -5.49 16.35 19.56
N LEU A 42 -5.30 15.48 18.56
CA LEU A 42 -4.08 15.34 17.78
C LEU A 42 -4.34 15.92 16.39
N ALA A 43 -3.54 16.88 16.00
CA ALA A 43 -3.68 17.50 14.69
C ALA A 43 -2.32 17.91 14.13
N SER A 44 -2.24 18.04 12.81
CA SER A 44 -1.11 18.63 12.11
C SER A 44 -1.53 19.92 11.42
N HIS A 45 -0.69 20.93 11.52
CA HIS A 45 -0.83 22.21 10.84
C HIS A 45 0.16 22.32 9.69
N ASP A 46 -0.37 22.61 8.50
CA ASP A 46 0.43 23.02 7.34
C ASP A 46 0.71 24.52 7.43
N MET A 47 1.99 24.88 7.59
CA MET A 47 2.42 26.26 7.78
C MET A 47 2.40 27.07 6.47
N VAL A 48 2.39 26.40 5.32
CA VAL A 48 2.37 27.04 4.00
C VAL A 48 0.93 27.33 3.56
N GLN A 49 0.08 26.29 3.60
CA GLN A 49 -1.31 26.40 3.17
C GLN A 49 -2.24 26.93 4.26
N ARG A 50 -1.74 27.05 5.49
CA ARG A 50 -2.52 27.42 6.69
C ARG A 50 -3.74 26.50 6.87
N GLY A 51 -3.54 25.22 6.57
CA GLY A 51 -4.52 24.17 6.76
C GLY A 51 -4.27 23.37 8.03
N THR A 52 -5.28 22.65 8.47
CA THR A 52 -5.18 21.73 9.60
C THR A 52 -5.79 20.40 9.24
N THR A 53 -5.06 19.31 9.51
CA THR A 53 -5.58 17.96 9.48
C THR A 53 -5.73 17.47 10.92
N VAL A 54 -6.94 17.21 11.35
CA VAL A 54 -7.24 16.60 12.65
C VAL A 54 -7.17 15.09 12.47
N PHE A 55 -6.28 14.44 13.22
CA PHE A 55 -6.14 12.99 13.18
C PHE A 55 -7.17 12.34 14.10
N TYR A 56 -7.22 12.80 15.34
CA TYR A 56 -8.12 12.29 16.38
C TYR A 56 -8.55 13.41 17.30
N ASN A 57 -9.77 13.35 17.80
CA ASN A 57 -10.28 14.28 18.80
C ASN A 57 -11.25 13.59 19.78
N TRP A 58 -11.44 14.20 20.94
CA TRP A 58 -12.43 13.81 21.93
C TRP A 58 -12.87 15.02 22.77
N GLY A 59 -14.14 15.06 23.19
CA GLY A 59 -14.66 16.07 24.13
C GLY A 59 -15.07 17.40 23.48
N PHE A 60 -14.95 17.57 22.18
CA PHE A 60 -15.40 18.76 21.45
C PHE A 60 -16.91 18.70 21.19
N THR A 61 -17.53 19.88 21.09
CA THR A 61 -18.91 20.00 20.65
C THR A 61 -19.04 19.52 19.19
N PRO A 62 -20.02 18.67 18.86
CA PRO A 62 -20.21 18.18 17.49
C PRO A 62 -20.29 19.32 16.46
N GLY A 63 -19.59 19.15 15.34
CA GLY A 63 -19.52 20.12 14.24
C GLY A 63 -18.42 21.18 14.38
N TYR A 64 -17.83 21.40 15.56
CA TYR A 64 -16.77 22.42 15.74
C TYR A 64 -15.44 22.02 15.13
N GLU A 65 -15.18 20.74 14.94
CA GLU A 65 -14.03 20.26 14.15
C GLU A 65 -14.10 20.78 12.71
N LYS A 66 -15.26 20.62 12.07
CA LYS A 66 -15.50 21.11 10.71
C LYS A 66 -15.35 22.64 10.62
N ILE A 67 -15.94 23.37 11.56
CA ILE A 67 -15.80 24.84 11.65
C ILE A 67 -14.31 25.23 11.78
N TYR A 68 -13.54 24.48 12.56
CA TYR A 68 -12.11 24.73 12.71
C TYR A 68 -11.36 24.50 11.39
N THR A 69 -11.50 23.34 10.78
CA THR A 69 -10.75 22.95 9.58
C THR A 69 -11.13 23.78 8.33
N GLU A 70 -12.39 24.15 8.20
CA GLU A 70 -12.86 24.96 7.05
C GLU A 70 -12.53 26.45 7.17
N GLY A 71 -12.34 26.99 8.36
CA GLY A 71 -12.15 28.44 8.49
C GLY A 71 -11.34 28.91 9.70
N CYS A 72 -11.67 28.45 10.91
CA CYS A 72 -11.09 28.99 12.13
C CYS A 72 -9.59 28.71 12.30
N CYS A 73 -9.05 27.67 11.65
CA CYS A 73 -7.62 27.39 11.64
C CYS A 73 -6.81 28.55 11.08
N LYS A 74 -7.33 29.26 10.06
CA LYS A 74 -6.63 30.41 9.41
C LYS A 74 -6.54 31.65 10.29
N ILE A 75 -7.44 31.79 11.27
CA ILE A 75 -7.50 32.92 12.21
C ILE A 75 -7.00 32.55 13.61
N ASN A 76 -6.50 31.30 13.78
CA ASN A 76 -5.93 30.86 15.05
C ASN A 76 -4.60 31.58 15.32
N PRO A 77 -4.50 32.42 16.38
CA PRO A 77 -3.30 33.23 16.64
C PRO A 77 -2.10 32.38 17.09
N PHE A 78 -2.33 31.14 17.50
CA PHE A 78 -1.27 30.24 17.95
C PHE A 78 -0.58 29.48 16.82
N PHE A 79 -1.15 29.50 15.63
CA PHE A 79 -0.65 28.76 14.47
C PHE A 79 0.84 29.06 14.16
N PRO A 80 1.27 30.31 14.10
CA PRO A 80 2.68 30.61 13.80
C PRO A 80 3.61 30.43 15.01
N THR A 81 3.09 30.27 16.24
CA THR A 81 3.93 30.28 17.45
C THR A 81 4.46 28.88 17.81
N ALA A 82 3.86 27.83 17.31
CA ALA A 82 4.27 26.44 17.61
C ALA A 82 5.75 26.16 17.29
N ILE A 83 6.30 26.83 16.29
CA ILE A 83 7.71 26.66 15.87
C ILE A 83 8.73 27.09 16.94
N PHE A 84 8.34 27.98 17.87
CA PHE A 84 9.25 28.49 18.91
C PHE A 84 9.42 27.51 20.09
N PHE A 85 8.58 26.51 20.21
CA PHE A 85 8.65 25.53 21.30
C PHE A 85 9.31 24.24 20.86
N ASP A 86 10.09 23.63 21.73
CA ASP A 86 10.77 22.37 21.48
C ASP A 86 9.77 21.21 21.43
N LEU A 87 10.22 20.09 20.85
CA LEU A 87 9.45 18.85 20.88
C LEU A 87 9.27 18.38 22.32
N GLU A 88 8.07 17.91 22.63
CA GLU A 88 7.67 17.41 23.95
C GLU A 88 7.60 18.51 25.04
N ALA A 89 7.98 19.76 24.74
CA ALA A 89 7.77 20.85 25.68
C ALA A 89 6.28 21.15 25.85
N VAL A 90 5.84 21.28 27.10
CA VAL A 90 4.46 21.65 27.43
C VAL A 90 4.37 23.16 27.64
N TYR A 91 3.49 23.82 26.93
CA TYR A 91 3.27 25.26 27.03
C TYR A 91 1.78 25.61 27.00
N ALA A 92 1.43 26.76 27.59
CA ALA A 92 0.11 27.33 27.46
C ALA A 92 0.15 28.49 26.46
N PRO A 93 -0.49 28.38 25.28
CA PRO A 93 -0.47 29.46 24.29
C PRO A 93 -0.97 30.79 24.82
N VAL A 94 -1.86 30.72 25.82
CA VAL A 94 -2.30 31.90 26.61
C VAL A 94 -1.82 31.67 28.06
N PRO A 95 -0.95 32.45 28.66
CA PRO A 95 -0.41 33.74 28.18
C PRO A 95 0.95 33.68 27.48
N GLU A 96 1.56 32.50 27.24
CA GLU A 96 2.96 32.42 26.81
C GLU A 96 3.19 32.94 25.38
N CYS A 97 2.20 32.87 24.49
CA CYS A 97 2.30 33.37 23.12
C CYS A 97 1.47 34.64 22.90
N VAL A 98 0.28 34.68 23.47
CA VAL A 98 -0.66 35.80 23.30
C VAL A 98 -1.20 36.20 24.66
N PRO A 99 -1.14 37.51 25.02
CA PRO A 99 -1.74 37.99 26.25
C PRO A 99 -3.23 37.68 26.32
N ARG A 100 -3.73 37.32 27.51
CA ARG A 100 -5.09 36.83 27.70
C ARG A 100 -6.16 37.80 27.22
N ASP A 101 -6.02 39.10 27.55
CA ASP A 101 -6.97 40.14 27.15
C ASP A 101 -7.01 40.37 25.64
N GLU A 102 -5.88 40.22 24.96
CA GLU A 102 -5.77 40.23 23.49
C GLU A 102 -6.45 38.98 22.91
N PHE A 103 -6.13 37.79 23.44
CA PHE A 103 -6.75 36.54 23.01
C PHE A 103 -8.26 36.58 23.11
N CYS A 104 -8.81 37.03 24.26
CA CYS A 104 -10.28 37.08 24.46
C CYS A 104 -10.98 38.02 23.47
N ARG A 105 -10.30 39.04 22.93
CA ARG A 105 -10.85 39.93 21.90
C ARG A 105 -10.70 39.38 20.50
N SER A 106 -9.90 38.33 20.30
CA SER A 106 -9.67 37.76 19.00
C SER A 106 -10.95 37.14 18.40
N ARG A 107 -11.03 37.12 17.08
CA ARG A 107 -12.13 36.49 16.38
C ARG A 107 -12.15 34.98 16.63
N PHE A 108 -10.98 34.37 16.72
CA PHE A 108 -10.82 32.94 17.03
C PHE A 108 -11.43 32.56 18.39
N ALA A 109 -11.10 33.34 19.43
CA ALA A 109 -11.66 33.08 20.77
C ALA A 109 -13.19 33.17 20.78
N ARG A 110 -13.77 34.17 20.11
CA ARG A 110 -15.21 34.41 20.08
C ARG A 110 -15.99 33.40 19.24
N GLU A 111 -15.44 32.99 18.11
CA GLU A 111 -16.17 32.15 17.15
C GLU A 111 -15.96 30.64 17.37
N TRP A 112 -14.78 30.26 17.94
CA TRP A 112 -14.47 28.84 18.07
C TRP A 112 -14.29 28.39 19.53
N VAL A 113 -13.56 29.13 20.36
CA VAL A 113 -13.21 28.70 21.72
C VAL A 113 -14.37 28.88 22.70
N ALA A 114 -14.90 30.11 22.80
CA ALA A 114 -15.93 30.47 23.76
C ALA A 114 -17.26 29.72 23.62
N PRO A 115 -17.78 29.46 22.38
CA PRO A 115 -19.03 28.71 22.23
C PRO A 115 -18.96 27.28 22.73
N GLN A 116 -17.75 26.69 22.82
CA GLN A 116 -17.54 25.35 23.38
C GLN A 116 -17.27 25.36 24.90
N GLY A 117 -17.23 26.56 25.49
CA GLY A 117 -16.98 26.77 26.92
C GLY A 117 -15.53 26.56 27.33
N PHE A 118 -14.58 26.57 26.40
CA PHE A 118 -13.16 26.44 26.73
C PHE A 118 -12.60 27.75 27.28
N ILE A 119 -11.70 27.66 28.26
CA ILE A 119 -11.07 28.80 28.93
C ILE A 119 -9.54 28.74 28.81
N ASP A 120 -8.97 27.53 28.73
CA ASP A 120 -7.53 27.33 28.71
C ASP A 120 -7.15 26.07 27.92
N THR A 121 -5.89 26.04 27.48
CA THR A 121 -5.33 24.90 26.74
C THR A 121 -3.86 24.73 27.07
N LEU A 122 -3.42 23.47 27.17
CA LEU A 122 -2.01 23.11 27.13
C LEU A 122 -1.72 22.42 25.82
N VAL A 123 -0.52 22.65 25.30
CA VAL A 123 -0.06 22.17 24.01
C VAL A 123 1.32 21.56 24.14
N SER A 124 1.59 20.55 23.34
CA SER A 124 2.93 20.05 23.12
C SER A 124 3.14 19.68 21.66
N ASN A 125 4.28 20.07 21.10
CA ASN A 125 4.67 19.70 19.75
C ASN A 125 5.19 18.25 19.74
N LEU A 126 4.64 17.42 18.87
CA LEU A 126 5.05 16.02 18.72
C LEU A 126 5.96 15.82 17.52
N GLU A 127 5.77 16.63 16.46
CA GLU A 127 6.57 16.60 15.24
C GLU A 127 6.69 18.01 14.68
N LYS A 128 7.86 18.35 14.14
CA LYS A 128 8.13 19.64 13.49
C LYS A 128 8.93 19.43 12.22
N SER A 129 8.52 20.11 11.16
CA SER A 129 9.28 20.26 9.92
C SER A 129 9.34 21.73 9.51
N ALA A 130 10.00 22.04 8.40
CA ALA A 130 10.03 23.41 7.86
C ALA A 130 8.66 23.91 7.41
N ILE A 131 7.72 23.01 7.12
CA ILE A 131 6.42 23.32 6.51
C ILE A 131 5.22 22.82 7.32
N SER A 132 5.43 22.05 8.38
CA SER A 132 4.34 21.47 9.19
C SER A 132 4.73 21.31 10.66
N CYS A 133 3.72 21.31 11.51
CA CYS A 133 3.86 21.03 12.94
C CYS A 133 2.67 20.17 13.39
N ALA A 134 2.95 18.96 13.92
CA ALA A 134 1.94 18.17 14.59
C ALA A 134 2.02 18.32 16.09
N GLY A 135 0.88 18.41 16.74
CA GLY A 135 0.81 18.65 18.18
C GLY A 135 -0.30 17.86 18.86
N PHE A 136 -0.19 17.82 20.16
CA PHE A 136 -1.19 17.31 21.09
C PHE A 136 -1.70 18.46 21.94
N TRP A 137 -3.00 18.70 21.90
CA TRP A 137 -3.69 19.78 22.62
C TRP A 137 -4.67 19.16 23.61
N VAL A 138 -4.71 19.72 24.84
CA VAL A 138 -5.71 19.43 25.84
C VAL A 138 -6.36 20.71 26.30
N PHE A 139 -7.68 20.68 26.50
CA PHE A 139 -8.48 21.86 26.77
C PHE A 139 -9.21 21.75 28.11
N ARG A 140 -9.33 22.89 28.78
CA ARG A 140 -10.17 23.04 30.01
C ARG A 140 -11.39 23.89 29.74
N ARG A 141 -12.48 23.54 30.41
CA ARG A 141 -13.71 24.33 30.37
C ARG A 141 -13.77 25.34 31.50
N PHE A 142 -14.65 26.32 31.34
CA PHE A 142 -14.79 27.44 32.27
C PHE A 142 -15.03 27.01 33.74
N ASN A 143 -15.79 25.95 33.96
CA ASN A 143 -16.08 25.42 35.29
C ASN A 143 -14.90 24.70 35.97
N GLU A 144 -13.83 24.43 35.26
CA GLU A 144 -12.64 23.70 35.75
C GLU A 144 -11.49 24.63 36.15
N GLY A 145 -11.58 25.92 35.76
CA GLY A 145 -10.51 26.89 35.96
C GLY A 145 -9.31 26.69 35.00
N PHE A 146 -8.27 27.47 35.25
CA PHE A 146 -7.06 27.43 34.40
C PHE A 146 -6.20 26.21 34.67
N ALA A 147 -5.35 25.88 33.73
CA ALA A 147 -4.34 24.82 33.89
C ALA A 147 -3.33 25.21 34.98
N ASP A 148 -3.10 24.31 35.92
CA ASP A 148 -2.14 24.44 37.00
C ASP A 148 -0.87 23.64 36.75
N ASP A 149 0.09 23.72 37.66
CA ASP A 149 1.38 23.03 37.55
C ASP A 149 1.24 21.50 37.60
N GLU A 150 0.22 20.99 38.31
CA GLU A 150 -0.04 19.56 38.38
C GLU A 150 -0.57 19.05 37.03
N MET A 151 -1.47 19.77 36.40
CA MET A 151 -1.96 19.47 35.05
C MET A 151 -0.81 19.47 34.03
N ARG A 152 0.07 20.50 34.09
CA ARG A 152 1.26 20.57 33.23
C ARG A 152 2.17 19.36 33.43
N ARG A 153 2.42 18.99 34.69
CA ARG A 153 3.25 17.82 35.05
C ARG A 153 2.65 16.53 34.49
N ARG A 154 1.34 16.29 34.73
CA ARG A 154 0.64 15.09 34.23
C ARG A 154 0.62 15.03 32.69
N PHE A 155 0.38 16.16 32.06
CA PHE A 155 0.43 16.26 30.60
C PHE A 155 1.83 15.93 30.06
N ALA A 156 2.88 16.49 30.66
CA ALA A 156 4.26 16.22 30.30
C ALA A 156 4.66 14.72 30.43
N LEU A 157 4.05 13.98 31.36
CA LEU A 157 4.25 12.54 31.48
C LEU A 157 3.63 11.77 30.31
N VAL A 158 2.49 12.20 29.79
CA VAL A 158 1.74 11.51 28.71
C VAL A 158 2.36 11.79 27.34
N VAL A 159 2.80 13.02 27.09
CA VAL A 159 3.29 13.50 25.78
C VAL A 159 4.33 12.60 25.13
N PRO A 160 5.42 12.15 25.78
CA PRO A 160 6.42 11.29 25.15
C PRO A 160 5.88 9.94 24.68
N HIS A 161 4.87 9.39 25.37
CA HIS A 161 4.23 8.13 24.98
C HIS A 161 3.33 8.33 23.77
N VAL A 162 2.53 9.39 23.74
CA VAL A 162 1.69 9.76 22.59
C VAL A 162 2.56 9.99 21.35
N ARG A 163 3.67 10.71 21.48
CA ARG A 163 4.61 10.95 20.37
C ARG A 163 5.18 9.64 19.81
N ARG A 164 5.64 8.73 20.69
CA ARG A 164 6.17 7.43 20.26
C ARG A 164 5.09 6.57 19.60
N ALA A 165 3.87 6.54 20.16
CA ALA A 165 2.77 5.77 19.61
C ALA A 165 2.38 6.26 18.20
N LEU A 166 2.36 7.58 17.96
CA LEU A 166 2.15 8.14 16.64
C LEU A 166 3.23 7.75 15.65
N ALA A 167 4.51 7.84 16.05
CA ALA A 167 5.63 7.42 15.20
C ALA A 167 5.56 5.93 14.83
N ILE A 168 5.18 5.07 15.78
CA ILE A 168 4.96 3.63 15.53
C ILE A 168 3.80 3.43 14.55
N GLY A 169 2.66 4.09 14.78
CA GLY A 169 1.49 4.02 13.89
C GLY A 169 1.82 4.44 12.46
N GLN A 170 2.54 5.55 12.28
CA GLN A 170 2.98 6.02 10.96
C GLN A 170 3.85 4.99 10.22
N VAL A 171 4.81 4.35 10.91
CA VAL A 171 5.66 3.30 10.30
C VAL A 171 4.82 2.10 9.89
N ILE A 172 3.86 1.69 10.72
CA ILE A 172 2.96 0.58 10.41
C ILE A 172 2.08 0.91 9.20
N ASP A 173 1.51 2.11 9.14
CA ASP A 173 0.63 2.52 8.05
C ASP A 173 1.39 2.66 6.73
N LEU A 174 2.60 3.24 6.74
CA LEU A 174 3.48 3.27 5.56
C LEU A 174 3.77 1.85 5.05
N THR A 175 4.12 0.94 5.97
CA THR A 175 4.39 -0.46 5.61
C THR A 175 3.15 -1.15 5.01
N LYS A 176 1.96 -0.89 5.56
CA LYS A 176 0.69 -1.42 5.02
C LYS A 176 0.39 -0.87 3.62
N ILE A 177 0.60 0.45 3.41
CA ILE A 177 0.39 1.11 2.10
C ILE A 177 1.35 0.54 1.06
N GLU A 178 2.63 0.40 1.39
CA GLU A 178 3.64 -0.20 0.50
C GLU A 178 3.28 -1.66 0.15
N ALA A 179 2.88 -2.45 1.16
CA ALA A 179 2.47 -3.83 0.93
C ALA A 179 1.21 -3.93 0.05
N ALA A 180 0.21 -3.06 0.27
CA ALA A 180 -0.99 -2.99 -0.56
C ALA A 180 -0.66 -2.59 -2.00
N ALA A 181 0.17 -1.57 -2.21
CA ALA A 181 0.58 -1.13 -3.54
C ALA A 181 1.36 -2.21 -4.30
N LEU A 182 2.21 -2.99 -3.61
CA LEU A 182 2.88 -4.14 -4.19
C LEU A 182 1.90 -5.26 -4.54
N ALA A 183 0.94 -5.57 -3.67
CA ALA A 183 -0.09 -6.57 -3.93
C ALA A 183 -0.95 -6.17 -5.14
N ASP A 184 -1.42 -4.92 -5.21
CA ASP A 184 -2.18 -4.39 -6.34
C ASP A 184 -1.37 -4.48 -7.65
N SER A 185 -0.07 -4.18 -7.60
CA SER A 185 0.82 -4.31 -8.77
C SER A 185 0.96 -5.76 -9.23
N LEU A 186 1.06 -6.71 -8.30
CA LEU A 186 1.12 -8.14 -8.62
C LEU A 186 -0.21 -8.67 -9.16
N ASP A 187 -1.34 -8.11 -8.74
CA ASP A 187 -2.67 -8.46 -9.21
C ASP A 187 -2.93 -8.02 -10.66
N THR A 188 -2.14 -7.07 -11.20
CA THR A 188 -2.19 -6.69 -12.61
C THR A 188 -1.45 -7.67 -13.54
N LEU A 189 -0.73 -8.65 -13.01
CA LEU A 189 -0.02 -9.64 -13.81
C LEU A 189 -0.99 -10.72 -14.32
N PRO A 190 -0.97 -11.07 -15.61
CA PRO A 190 -1.73 -12.19 -16.17
C PRO A 190 -1.22 -13.54 -15.68
N ALA A 191 0.03 -13.60 -15.23
CA ALA A 191 0.61 -14.80 -14.65
C ALA A 191 0.09 -15.06 -13.23
N GLY A 192 -0.28 -16.28 -12.92
CA GLY A 192 -0.53 -16.71 -11.55
C GLY A 192 0.76 -16.67 -10.75
N MET A 193 0.79 -15.91 -9.64
CA MET A 193 1.93 -15.88 -8.73
C MET A 193 1.56 -16.50 -7.39
N PHE A 194 2.46 -17.36 -6.88
CA PHE A 194 2.31 -18.00 -5.57
C PHE A 194 3.60 -17.88 -4.78
N LEU A 195 3.49 -17.56 -3.49
CA LEU A 195 4.53 -17.77 -2.51
C LEU A 195 4.24 -19.08 -1.78
N VAL A 196 5.21 -19.99 -1.76
CA VAL A 196 5.03 -21.31 -1.16
C VAL A 196 6.13 -21.64 -0.15
N ASP A 197 5.78 -22.44 0.86
CA ASP A 197 6.76 -23.02 1.78
C ASP A 197 7.39 -24.30 1.20
N ALA A 198 8.33 -24.90 1.92
CA ALA A 198 9.04 -26.11 1.51
C ALA A 198 8.11 -27.32 1.28
N SER A 199 6.93 -27.33 1.87
CA SER A 199 5.92 -28.37 1.70
C SER A 199 4.93 -28.06 0.56
N GLY A 200 5.13 -26.93 -0.14
CA GLY A 200 4.22 -26.44 -1.17
C GLY A 200 2.97 -25.74 -0.62
N ARG A 201 2.87 -25.48 0.69
CA ARG A 201 1.73 -24.73 1.26
C ARG A 201 1.74 -23.31 0.72
N ILE A 202 0.61 -22.86 0.23
CA ILE A 202 0.43 -21.51 -0.29
C ILE A 202 0.45 -20.54 0.89
N VAL A 203 1.44 -19.62 0.89
CA VAL A 203 1.57 -18.53 1.85
C VAL A 203 0.84 -17.28 1.32
N HIS A 204 0.94 -17.04 0.02
CA HIS A 204 0.25 -15.94 -0.68
C HIS A 204 0.02 -16.32 -2.14
N ALA A 205 -1.01 -15.76 -2.76
CA ALA A 205 -1.24 -15.83 -4.19
C ALA A 205 -1.82 -14.49 -4.68
N ASN A 206 -1.48 -14.10 -5.91
CA ASN A 206 -2.12 -12.96 -6.56
C ASN A 206 -3.50 -13.36 -7.12
N LYS A 207 -4.25 -12.39 -7.63
CA LYS A 207 -5.60 -12.59 -8.20
C LYS A 207 -5.63 -13.68 -9.29
N SER A 208 -4.69 -13.64 -10.25
CA SER A 208 -4.59 -14.65 -11.32
C SER A 208 -4.28 -16.03 -10.76
N GLY A 209 -3.44 -16.14 -9.74
CA GLY A 209 -3.15 -17.39 -9.04
C GLY A 209 -4.38 -17.96 -8.34
N HIS A 210 -5.17 -17.14 -7.68
CA HIS A 210 -6.43 -17.56 -7.06
C HIS A 210 -7.43 -18.09 -8.10
N ILE A 211 -7.56 -17.43 -9.25
CA ILE A 211 -8.41 -17.88 -10.35
C ILE A 211 -7.95 -19.24 -10.88
N MET A 212 -6.65 -19.42 -11.16
CA MET A 212 -6.10 -20.68 -11.66
C MET A 212 -6.36 -21.86 -10.73
N VAL A 213 -6.27 -21.64 -9.42
CA VAL A 213 -6.53 -22.67 -8.40
C VAL A 213 -8.03 -22.96 -8.27
N ALA A 214 -8.89 -21.95 -8.41
CA ALA A 214 -10.34 -22.10 -8.35
C ALA A 214 -10.89 -22.87 -9.57
N GLU A 215 -10.33 -22.61 -10.77
CA GLU A 215 -10.67 -23.35 -12.01
C GLU A 215 -10.20 -24.81 -11.97
N ALA A 216 -9.15 -25.10 -11.20
CA ALA A 216 -8.59 -26.44 -10.99
C ALA A 216 -8.25 -27.20 -12.30
N ASP A 217 -7.96 -26.48 -13.38
CA ASP A 217 -7.66 -27.07 -14.69
C ASP A 217 -6.17 -27.43 -14.83
N VAL A 218 -5.27 -26.56 -14.36
CA VAL A 218 -3.81 -26.71 -14.42
C VAL A 218 -3.21 -26.93 -13.04
N LEU A 219 -3.69 -26.13 -12.07
CA LEU A 219 -3.26 -26.13 -10.67
C LEU A 219 -4.48 -26.25 -9.76
N ARG A 220 -4.28 -26.82 -8.59
CA ARG A 220 -5.29 -26.92 -7.53
C ARG A 220 -4.69 -26.69 -6.15
N ALA A 221 -5.51 -26.34 -5.19
CA ALA A 221 -5.13 -26.32 -3.78
C ALA A 221 -5.58 -27.61 -3.09
N ALA A 222 -4.65 -28.48 -2.75
CA ALA A 222 -4.92 -29.71 -2.01
C ALA A 222 -4.51 -29.55 -0.54
N GLY A 223 -5.48 -29.34 0.35
CA GLY A 223 -5.19 -29.11 1.77
C GLY A 223 -4.35 -27.83 2.01
N GLY A 224 -4.57 -26.79 1.21
CA GLY A 224 -3.82 -25.53 1.26
C GLY A 224 -2.41 -25.59 0.63
N ARG A 225 -2.10 -26.66 -0.10
CA ARG A 225 -0.84 -26.84 -0.84
C ARG A 225 -1.09 -26.70 -2.33
N LEU A 226 -0.18 -26.03 -3.02
CA LEU A 226 -0.18 -25.89 -4.46
C LEU A 226 0.20 -27.24 -5.10
N ALA A 227 -0.66 -27.76 -5.94
CA ALA A 227 -0.45 -29.01 -6.64
C ALA A 227 -0.83 -28.88 -8.12
N ALA A 228 -0.05 -29.46 -9.02
CA ALA A 228 -0.45 -29.59 -10.40
C ALA A 228 -1.49 -30.71 -10.55
N VAL A 229 -2.37 -30.56 -11.56
CA VAL A 229 -3.37 -31.57 -11.90
C VAL A 229 -2.68 -32.81 -12.51
N ASP A 230 -1.68 -32.62 -13.35
CA ASP A 230 -0.82 -33.70 -13.88
C ASP A 230 0.12 -34.23 -12.80
N LEU A 231 0.11 -35.55 -12.58
CA LEU A 231 0.89 -36.19 -11.51
C LEU A 231 2.40 -36.06 -11.69
N THR A 232 2.89 -36.12 -12.94
CA THR A 232 4.32 -35.97 -13.23
C THR A 232 4.80 -34.57 -12.98
N ALA A 233 4.03 -33.61 -13.44
CA ALA A 233 4.32 -32.17 -13.17
C ALA A 233 4.20 -31.84 -11.68
N ASN A 234 3.28 -32.48 -10.96
CA ASN A 234 3.13 -32.31 -9.52
C ASN A 234 4.38 -32.76 -8.75
N GLN A 235 4.94 -33.92 -9.10
CA GLN A 235 6.18 -34.39 -8.47
C GLN A 235 7.34 -33.41 -8.74
N ALA A 236 7.47 -32.95 -9.98
CA ALA A 236 8.50 -31.97 -10.37
C ALA A 236 8.36 -30.63 -9.60
N LEU A 237 7.12 -30.18 -9.33
CA LEU A 237 6.89 -28.99 -8.49
C LEU A 237 7.33 -29.23 -7.05
N LEU A 238 6.98 -30.35 -6.44
CA LEU A 238 7.35 -30.68 -5.06
C LEU A 238 8.88 -30.79 -4.90
N ASP A 239 9.55 -31.45 -5.85
CA ASP A 239 11.02 -31.54 -5.88
C ASP A 239 11.67 -30.16 -6.00
N SER A 240 11.06 -29.25 -6.79
CA SER A 240 11.51 -27.88 -6.95
C SER A 240 11.35 -27.08 -5.66
N PHE A 241 10.28 -27.27 -4.89
CA PHE A 241 10.07 -26.60 -3.60
C PHE A 241 11.07 -27.09 -2.55
N ALA A 242 11.33 -28.39 -2.49
CA ALA A 242 12.33 -28.98 -1.62
C ALA A 242 13.73 -28.41 -1.94
N SER A 243 14.10 -28.39 -3.23
CA SER A 243 15.38 -27.82 -3.69
C SER A 243 15.51 -26.34 -3.36
N ALA A 244 14.43 -25.55 -3.46
CA ALA A 244 14.40 -24.14 -3.10
C ALA A 244 14.58 -23.91 -1.59
N ALA A 245 14.17 -24.88 -0.76
CA ALA A 245 14.36 -24.83 0.69
C ALA A 245 15.82 -25.03 1.11
N ASP A 246 16.58 -25.84 0.36
CA ASP A 246 17.98 -26.15 0.63
C ASP A 246 18.95 -24.97 0.33
N GLY A 247 18.47 -23.91 -0.33
CA GLY A 247 19.17 -22.64 -0.53
C GLY A 247 19.57 -22.31 -1.97
N ASP A 248 20.13 -21.12 -2.15
CA ASP A 248 20.46 -20.51 -3.45
C ASP A 248 21.45 -21.34 -4.30
N ALA A 249 22.25 -22.21 -3.67
CA ALA A 249 23.26 -23.03 -4.34
C ALA A 249 22.67 -24.24 -5.06
N ALA A 250 21.52 -24.76 -4.58
CA ALA A 250 20.91 -25.98 -5.11
C ALA A 250 20.12 -25.72 -6.41
N VAL A 251 19.47 -24.56 -6.53
CA VAL A 251 18.59 -24.22 -7.67
C VAL A 251 19.24 -23.29 -8.68
N GLY A 252 20.31 -22.59 -8.28
CA GLY A 252 20.95 -21.56 -9.10
C GLY A 252 20.06 -20.31 -9.28
N ARG A 253 20.63 -19.21 -9.82
CA ARG A 253 19.92 -17.94 -10.02
C ARG A 253 18.80 -18.01 -11.10
N LYS A 254 18.76 -19.03 -11.94
CA LYS A 254 17.83 -19.12 -13.08
C LYS A 254 16.49 -19.76 -12.75
N GLY A 255 16.33 -20.36 -11.56
CA GLY A 255 15.11 -21.08 -11.19
C GLY A 255 14.89 -22.38 -11.94
N ILE A 256 13.80 -23.08 -11.62
CA ILE A 256 13.39 -24.34 -12.24
C ILE A 256 12.09 -24.08 -13.00
N ALA A 257 12.04 -24.49 -14.28
CA ALA A 257 10.83 -24.41 -15.11
C ALA A 257 10.17 -25.79 -15.19
N VAL A 258 8.93 -25.86 -14.74
CA VAL A 258 8.07 -27.06 -14.80
C VAL A 258 7.00 -26.86 -15.85
N ARG A 259 6.89 -27.80 -16.80
CA ARG A 259 5.85 -27.78 -17.84
C ARG A 259 4.55 -28.32 -17.27
N LEU A 260 3.47 -27.56 -17.45
CA LEU A 260 2.12 -27.94 -17.05
C LEU A 260 1.22 -28.05 -18.28
N LYS A 261 0.18 -28.88 -18.19
CA LYS A 261 -0.87 -29.01 -19.22
C LYS A 261 -2.24 -28.86 -18.58
N SER A 262 -3.14 -28.15 -19.26
CA SER A 262 -4.55 -28.13 -18.93
C SER A 262 -5.25 -29.40 -19.40
N SER A 263 -6.44 -29.65 -18.89
CA SER A 263 -7.32 -30.72 -19.37
C SER A 263 -7.68 -30.56 -20.86
N GLY A 264 -7.75 -29.32 -21.36
CA GLY A 264 -7.98 -28.96 -22.75
C GLY A 264 -6.73 -29.07 -23.64
N GLY A 265 -5.57 -29.48 -23.09
CA GLY A 265 -4.32 -29.63 -23.84
C GLY A 265 -3.49 -28.35 -23.98
N GLU A 266 -3.92 -27.25 -23.42
CA GLU A 266 -3.15 -26.01 -23.40
C GLU A 266 -1.88 -26.18 -22.57
N ARG A 267 -0.83 -25.47 -22.98
CA ARG A 267 0.49 -25.56 -22.35
C ARG A 267 0.71 -24.38 -21.42
N TYR A 268 1.19 -24.67 -20.23
CA TYR A 268 1.60 -23.70 -19.23
C TYR A 268 3.02 -23.99 -18.76
N VAL A 269 3.67 -22.97 -18.19
CA VAL A 269 5.00 -23.09 -17.58
C VAL A 269 4.91 -22.51 -16.17
N ALA A 270 5.34 -23.30 -15.18
CA ALA A 270 5.57 -22.83 -13.82
C ALA A 270 7.07 -22.59 -13.63
N ASN A 271 7.46 -21.35 -13.39
CA ASN A 271 8.82 -20.99 -13.03
C ASN A 271 8.95 -20.87 -11.52
N VAL A 272 9.69 -21.77 -10.91
CA VAL A 272 9.96 -21.80 -9.46
C VAL A 272 11.27 -21.08 -9.18
N LEU A 273 11.21 -19.94 -8.49
CA LEU A 273 12.34 -19.12 -8.11
C LEU A 273 12.56 -19.19 -6.60
N PRO A 274 13.75 -19.57 -6.12
CA PRO A 274 14.01 -19.58 -4.68
C PRO A 274 14.03 -18.15 -4.13
N LEU A 275 13.46 -17.95 -2.95
CA LEU A 275 13.59 -16.71 -2.22
C LEU A 275 14.97 -16.65 -1.59
N THR A 276 15.72 -15.58 -1.88
CA THR A 276 17.07 -15.42 -1.38
C THR A 276 17.13 -15.42 0.15
N SER A 277 18.21 -15.95 0.71
CA SER A 277 18.42 -15.99 2.17
C SER A 277 18.39 -14.60 2.82
N GLY A 278 18.71 -13.54 2.05
CA GLY A 278 18.61 -12.15 2.48
C GLY A 278 17.17 -11.67 2.67
N ALA A 279 16.25 -12.03 1.75
CA ALA A 279 14.84 -11.69 1.85
C ALA A 279 14.18 -12.42 3.04
N ARG A 280 14.48 -13.70 3.24
CA ARG A 280 13.99 -14.48 4.40
C ARG A 280 14.47 -13.91 5.75
N ARG A 281 15.75 -13.51 5.85
CA ARG A 281 16.30 -12.91 7.10
C ARG A 281 15.65 -11.56 7.44
N LYS A 282 15.32 -10.74 6.44
CA LYS A 282 14.64 -9.45 6.65
C LYS A 282 13.18 -9.62 7.09
N ALA A 283 12.52 -10.68 6.64
CA ALA A 283 11.12 -10.95 6.96
C ALA A 283 10.89 -11.58 8.35
N GLY A 284 11.95 -11.89 9.10
CA GLY A 284 11.86 -12.44 10.46
C GLY A 284 11.55 -13.94 10.54
N ILE A 285 11.53 -14.48 11.76
CA ILE A 285 11.41 -15.94 12.05
C ILE A 285 10.06 -16.52 11.57
N SER A 286 9.03 -15.70 11.39
CA SER A 286 7.67 -16.14 11.01
C SER A 286 7.46 -16.31 9.51
N TYR A 287 8.39 -15.88 8.66
CA TYR A 287 8.21 -15.94 7.21
C TYR A 287 8.56 -17.33 6.67
N ARG A 288 7.52 -18.09 6.28
CA ARG A 288 7.64 -19.50 5.90
C ARG A 288 7.90 -19.76 4.42
N ALA A 289 7.66 -18.77 3.53
CA ALA A 289 7.84 -18.98 2.10
C ALA A 289 9.32 -19.22 1.74
N VAL A 290 9.56 -20.19 0.89
CA VAL A 290 10.89 -20.58 0.40
C VAL A 290 11.05 -20.29 -1.09
N ALA A 291 9.94 -20.24 -1.86
CA ALA A 291 9.96 -20.00 -3.29
C ALA A 291 8.79 -19.14 -3.76
N THR A 292 9.02 -18.45 -4.88
CA THR A 292 7.97 -17.84 -5.71
C THR A 292 7.75 -18.72 -6.93
N VAL A 293 6.48 -18.99 -7.25
CA VAL A 293 6.07 -19.73 -8.44
C VAL A 293 5.32 -18.78 -9.35
N PHE A 294 5.79 -18.60 -10.57
CA PHE A 294 5.07 -17.87 -11.61
C PHE A 294 4.53 -18.86 -12.63
N VAL A 295 3.22 -18.83 -12.85
CA VAL A 295 2.54 -19.74 -13.79
C VAL A 295 1.89 -18.91 -14.89
N HIS A 296 2.29 -19.15 -16.12
CA HIS A 296 1.75 -18.49 -17.29
C HIS A 296 1.50 -19.47 -18.42
N ARG A 297 0.61 -19.09 -19.33
CA ARG A 297 0.35 -19.84 -20.55
C ARG A 297 1.58 -19.79 -21.45
N ALA A 298 1.97 -20.95 -22.00
CA ALA A 298 3.07 -21.04 -22.97
C ALA A 298 2.57 -20.66 -24.37
N ALA A 299 1.90 -19.53 -24.49
CA ALA A 299 1.44 -18.93 -25.74
C ALA A 299 2.02 -17.52 -25.84
N LEU A 300 2.19 -17.04 -27.06
CA LEU A 300 2.51 -15.64 -27.29
C LEU A 300 1.24 -14.82 -27.15
N ASP A 301 1.19 -13.99 -26.11
CA ASP A 301 0.14 -13.01 -25.97
C ASP A 301 0.37 -11.89 -26.98
N LEU A 302 -0.70 -11.50 -27.70
CA LEU A 302 -0.63 -10.37 -28.62
C LEU A 302 -0.44 -9.06 -27.87
N PRO A 303 0.27 -8.07 -28.46
CA PRO A 303 0.44 -6.75 -27.86
C PRO A 303 -0.91 -6.11 -27.49
N SER A 304 -1.01 -5.67 -26.26
CA SER A 304 -2.20 -4.98 -25.78
C SER A 304 -1.79 -3.80 -24.88
N PRO A 305 -2.06 -2.58 -25.22
CA PRO A 305 -2.74 -2.14 -26.44
C PRO A 305 -1.83 -2.20 -27.69
N PRO A 306 -2.38 -2.41 -28.90
CA PRO A 306 -1.59 -2.56 -30.13
C PRO A 306 -1.00 -1.25 -30.67
N GLU A 307 -1.32 -0.12 -30.05
CA GLU A 307 -0.92 1.22 -30.51
C GLU A 307 0.58 1.40 -30.56
N ALA A 308 1.32 0.78 -29.63
CA ALA A 308 2.77 0.90 -29.60
C ALA A 308 3.41 0.33 -30.87
N ILE A 309 3.08 -0.91 -31.24
CA ILE A 309 3.62 -1.56 -32.44
C ILE A 309 3.10 -0.89 -33.73
N VAL A 310 1.83 -0.42 -33.72
CA VAL A 310 1.25 0.32 -34.87
C VAL A 310 1.97 1.64 -35.08
N SER A 311 2.26 2.38 -34.01
CA SER A 311 2.95 3.68 -34.07
C SER A 311 4.41 3.53 -34.52
N GLU A 312 5.13 2.55 -33.95
CA GLU A 312 6.55 2.30 -34.25
C GLU A 312 6.77 1.95 -35.72
N PHE A 313 5.98 1.02 -36.27
CA PHE A 313 6.17 0.50 -37.62
C PHE A 313 5.19 1.08 -38.64
N LYS A 314 4.37 2.08 -38.25
CA LYS A 314 3.36 2.73 -39.10
C LYS A 314 2.48 1.72 -39.85
N LEU A 315 1.95 0.75 -39.08
CA LEU A 315 1.16 -0.33 -39.64
C LEU A 315 -0.25 0.14 -39.99
N THR A 316 -0.76 -0.34 -41.12
CA THR A 316 -2.17 -0.18 -41.45
C THR A 316 -3.03 -1.20 -40.70
N PRO A 317 -4.34 -0.97 -40.53
CA PRO A 317 -5.24 -1.93 -39.87
C PRO A 317 -5.24 -3.31 -40.52
N ARG A 318 -5.03 -3.40 -41.83
CA ARG A 318 -4.97 -4.68 -42.57
C ARG A 318 -3.65 -5.41 -42.28
N GLU A 319 -2.54 -4.70 -42.26
CA GLU A 319 -1.22 -5.26 -41.93
C GLU A 319 -1.21 -5.76 -40.47
N LEU A 320 -1.78 -5.00 -39.53
CA LEU A 320 -1.88 -5.41 -38.14
C LEU A 320 -2.70 -6.70 -37.99
N ARG A 321 -3.85 -6.82 -38.67
CA ARG A 321 -4.67 -8.05 -38.66
C ARG A 321 -3.91 -9.25 -39.20
N VAL A 322 -3.16 -9.11 -40.30
CA VAL A 322 -2.36 -10.19 -40.85
C VAL A 322 -1.21 -10.53 -39.93
N MET A 323 -0.55 -9.56 -39.30
CA MET A 323 0.54 -9.78 -38.35
C MET A 323 0.05 -10.61 -37.16
N PHE A 324 -1.09 -10.24 -36.56
CA PHE A 324 -1.65 -10.96 -35.43
C PHE A 324 -2.11 -12.37 -35.82
N ALA A 325 -2.76 -12.54 -36.96
CA ALA A 325 -3.13 -13.86 -37.46
C ALA A 325 -1.94 -14.78 -37.72
N ILE A 326 -0.81 -14.23 -38.23
CA ILE A 326 0.44 -15.00 -38.38
C ILE A 326 0.99 -15.47 -37.03
N VAL A 327 0.92 -14.64 -36.02
CA VAL A 327 1.39 -15.00 -34.66
C VAL A 327 0.51 -16.06 -34.00
N GLU A 328 -0.82 -15.95 -34.19
CA GLU A 328 -1.80 -16.87 -33.58
C GLU A 328 -1.91 -18.21 -34.29
N VAL A 329 -1.99 -18.18 -35.60
CA VAL A 329 -2.33 -19.37 -36.41
C VAL A 329 -1.13 -19.95 -37.15
N GLY A 330 -0.17 -19.10 -37.54
CA GLY A 330 1.07 -19.54 -38.18
C GLY A 330 1.08 -19.44 -39.70
N GLY A 331 0.79 -20.53 -40.39
CA GLY A 331 0.99 -20.65 -41.86
C GLY A 331 0.14 -19.71 -42.73
N VAL A 332 0.68 -19.28 -43.88
CA VAL A 332 -0.05 -18.43 -44.85
C VAL A 332 -1.40 -19.01 -45.29
N PRO A 333 -1.54 -20.34 -45.54
CA PRO A 333 -2.82 -20.93 -45.90
C PRO A 333 -3.87 -20.80 -44.78
N ASP A 334 -3.46 -21.07 -43.54
CA ASP A 334 -4.35 -21.05 -42.38
C ASP A 334 -4.81 -19.62 -42.07
N VAL A 335 -3.90 -18.63 -42.19
CA VAL A 335 -4.21 -17.21 -42.06
C VAL A 335 -5.17 -16.72 -43.14
N ALA A 336 -5.00 -17.21 -44.37
CA ALA A 336 -5.90 -16.89 -45.47
C ALA A 336 -7.33 -17.37 -45.19
N GLU A 337 -7.47 -18.58 -44.66
CA GLU A 337 -8.75 -19.14 -44.26
C GLU A 337 -9.40 -18.37 -43.12
N VAL A 338 -8.66 -18.09 -42.03
CA VAL A 338 -9.15 -17.37 -40.84
C VAL A 338 -9.57 -15.94 -41.17
N LEU A 339 -8.84 -15.25 -42.04
CA LEU A 339 -9.14 -13.87 -42.42
C LEU A 339 -10.13 -13.74 -43.59
N GLY A 340 -10.45 -14.85 -44.26
CA GLY A 340 -11.34 -14.88 -45.43
C GLY A 340 -10.76 -14.15 -46.65
N ILE A 341 -9.46 -14.21 -46.88
CA ILE A 341 -8.74 -13.57 -48.01
C ILE A 341 -7.86 -14.57 -48.74
N SER A 342 -7.41 -14.24 -49.95
CA SER A 342 -6.56 -15.14 -50.70
C SER A 342 -5.15 -15.28 -50.08
N ALA A 343 -4.53 -16.45 -50.22
CA ALA A 343 -3.14 -16.66 -49.79
C ALA A 343 -2.16 -15.67 -50.42
N GLU A 344 -2.45 -15.22 -51.65
CA GLU A 344 -1.63 -14.21 -52.33
C GLU A 344 -1.77 -12.82 -51.70
N THR A 345 -2.96 -12.48 -51.18
CA THR A 345 -3.18 -11.25 -50.44
C THR A 345 -2.43 -11.30 -49.10
N VAL A 346 -2.44 -12.44 -48.41
CA VAL A 346 -1.65 -12.64 -47.16
C VAL A 346 -0.17 -12.45 -47.41
N LYS A 347 0.39 -13.05 -48.49
CA LYS A 347 1.79 -12.90 -48.88
C LYS A 347 2.14 -11.44 -49.17
N THR A 348 1.27 -10.72 -49.88
CA THR A 348 1.50 -9.30 -50.16
C THR A 348 1.56 -8.45 -48.89
N HIS A 349 0.67 -8.68 -47.96
CA HIS A 349 0.72 -7.97 -46.64
C HIS A 349 1.91 -8.39 -45.81
N LEU A 350 2.28 -9.67 -45.82
CA LEU A 350 3.45 -10.19 -45.13
C LEU A 350 4.76 -9.58 -45.68
N GLY A 351 4.89 -9.43 -47.00
CA GLY A 351 6.03 -8.74 -47.60
C GLY A 351 6.16 -7.29 -47.11
N ARG A 352 5.04 -6.55 -47.08
CA ARG A 352 5.03 -5.17 -46.54
C ARG A 352 5.33 -5.11 -45.03
N LEU A 353 4.88 -6.10 -44.30
CA LEU A 353 5.22 -6.23 -42.86
C LEU A 353 6.73 -6.42 -42.70
N PHE A 354 7.34 -7.32 -43.44
CA PHE A 354 8.79 -7.55 -43.41
C PHE A 354 9.61 -6.28 -43.73
N GLU A 355 9.17 -5.52 -44.75
CA GLU A 355 9.81 -4.25 -45.11
C GLU A 355 9.68 -3.21 -43.95
N LYS A 356 8.50 -3.05 -43.39
CA LYS A 356 8.25 -2.06 -42.33
C LYS A 356 8.90 -2.41 -41.01
N THR A 357 8.95 -3.70 -40.67
CA THR A 357 9.47 -4.20 -39.37
C THR A 357 10.95 -4.59 -39.47
N HIS A 358 11.58 -4.46 -40.67
CA HIS A 358 12.95 -4.89 -40.89
C HIS A 358 13.23 -6.36 -40.54
N THR A 359 12.19 -7.21 -40.66
CA THR A 359 12.31 -8.65 -40.46
C THR A 359 12.36 -9.38 -41.81
N SER A 360 12.82 -10.64 -41.82
CA SER A 360 12.94 -11.41 -43.08
C SER A 360 12.18 -12.75 -43.02
N ARG A 361 11.78 -13.18 -41.83
CA ARG A 361 11.11 -14.46 -41.58
C ARG A 361 9.95 -14.29 -40.64
N GLN A 362 8.96 -15.17 -40.74
CA GLN A 362 7.83 -15.20 -39.78
C GLN A 362 8.30 -15.33 -38.33
N ALA A 363 9.34 -16.14 -38.09
CA ALA A 363 9.89 -16.29 -36.75
C ALA A 363 10.44 -14.99 -36.14
N ASP A 364 11.02 -14.13 -37.00
CA ASP A 364 11.54 -12.82 -36.55
C ASP A 364 10.37 -11.87 -36.26
N LEU A 365 9.27 -11.93 -37.05
CA LEU A 365 8.08 -11.15 -36.82
C LEU A 365 7.38 -11.57 -35.51
N VAL A 366 7.34 -12.89 -35.24
CA VAL A 366 6.82 -13.43 -33.98
C VAL A 366 7.62 -12.94 -32.76
N LYS A 367 8.96 -12.93 -32.86
CA LYS A 367 9.82 -12.37 -31.82
C LYS A 367 9.55 -10.90 -31.59
N LEU A 368 9.46 -10.12 -32.65
CA LEU A 368 9.18 -8.69 -32.58
C LEU A 368 7.85 -8.44 -31.86
N VAL A 369 6.78 -9.16 -32.21
CA VAL A 369 5.49 -9.05 -31.55
C VAL A 369 5.58 -9.37 -30.05
N ALA A 370 6.38 -10.37 -29.69
CA ALA A 370 6.62 -10.73 -28.29
C ALA A 370 7.30 -9.62 -27.48
N GLU A 371 8.17 -8.79 -28.12
CA GLU A 371 8.82 -7.66 -27.46
C GLU A 371 7.83 -6.53 -27.12
N PHE A 372 6.71 -6.44 -27.84
CA PHE A 372 5.64 -5.48 -27.58
C PHE A 372 4.51 -6.03 -26.71
N SER A 373 4.59 -7.30 -26.32
CA SER A 373 3.57 -7.89 -25.43
C SER A 373 3.74 -7.34 -24.02
N THR A 374 2.66 -6.82 -23.45
CA THR A 374 2.68 -6.33 -22.06
C THR A 374 2.50 -7.48 -21.08
N PRO A 375 3.24 -7.50 -19.95
CA PRO A 375 3.02 -8.49 -18.89
C PRO A 375 1.82 -8.14 -17.99
N LEU A 376 1.06 -7.07 -18.27
CA LEU A 376 -0.01 -6.60 -17.40
C LEU A 376 -1.39 -7.09 -17.86
N LEU A 377 -2.29 -7.36 -16.90
CA LEU A 377 -3.71 -7.60 -17.15
C LEU A 377 -4.38 -6.30 -17.64
N ARG A 378 -5.41 -6.45 -18.47
CA ARG A 378 -6.28 -5.35 -18.90
C ARG A 378 -7.30 -4.98 -17.82
#